data_949f705c1292debfb9b09fa9b9d66247
#
_entry.id   949f705c1292debfb9b09fa9b9d66247
#
_cell.length_a   1.000
_cell.length_b   1.000
_cell.length_c   1.000
_cell.angle_alpha   90.00
_cell.angle_beta   90.00
_cell.angle_gamma   90.00
#
_symmetry.space_group_name_H-M   'P 1'
#
loop_
_entity.id
_entity.type
_entity.pdbx_description
1 polymer ?
#
loop_
_entity_poly.entity_id
_entity_poly.type
_entity_poly.pdbx_seq_one_letter_code
_entity_poly.pdbx_strand_id
1 'polypeptide(L)'
;MSDTDALIALIVRQYDNSAQMADLPAGTATKYTPNTPWVDAMYGVFSRAEVEAARGQDIYLQWHNEGPDGPISRQRIWSFIEGEAPGTVRMEFYSLTEDAAKRAVDAHLYPERASGLTQDDFVVYPDSCFVLWQRTGPDRFEGQMNKMCEIIAQRSGRVMQLTADITVSAARMTYRESGVLEDSSFAFEVPGANTYVFDARL
;
A
#
# COMPACT_ATOMS: atom_id res chain seq x y z
N MET A 1 2.60 23.84 6.77
CA MET A 1 2.52 22.53 6.08
C MET A 1 1.69 21.63 6.96
N SER A 2 0.59 21.09 6.47
CA SER A 2 -0.29 20.18 7.21
C SER A 2 0.41 18.84 7.47
N ASP A 3 -0.15 18.01 8.37
CA ASP A 3 0.37 16.65 8.58
C ASP A 3 0.15 15.79 7.34
N THR A 4 -0.94 15.99 6.62
CA THR A 4 -1.20 15.36 5.33
C THR A 4 -0.14 15.71 4.30
N ASP A 5 0.20 17.00 4.13
CA ASP A 5 1.27 17.43 3.19
C ASP A 5 2.63 16.83 3.57
N ALA A 6 2.94 16.79 4.87
CA ALA A 6 4.20 16.23 5.36
C ALA A 6 4.29 14.72 5.09
N LEU A 7 3.21 13.97 5.35
CA LEU A 7 3.13 12.54 5.08
C LEU A 7 3.28 12.25 3.58
N ILE A 8 2.52 12.96 2.74
CA ILE A 8 2.58 12.79 1.28
C ILE A 8 3.97 13.10 0.73
N ALA A 9 4.65 14.12 1.25
CA ALA A 9 6.01 14.46 0.84
C ALA A 9 7.03 13.35 1.17
N LEU A 10 6.78 12.54 2.19
CA LEU A 10 7.59 11.36 2.51
C LEU A 10 7.26 10.16 1.63
N ILE A 11 5.98 10.00 1.23
CA ILE A 11 5.53 8.82 0.46
C ILE A 11 5.83 8.96 -1.03
N VAL A 12 5.66 10.15 -1.61
CA VAL A 12 5.81 10.40 -3.07
C VAL A 12 7.26 10.28 -3.51
N ARG A 13 7.65 9.06 -3.91
CA ARG A 13 8.98 8.71 -4.45
C ARG A 13 8.99 7.29 -4.99
N GLN A 14 10.15 6.84 -5.41
CA GLN A 14 10.38 5.44 -5.77
C GLN A 14 10.96 4.68 -4.60
N TYR A 15 10.67 3.38 -4.54
CA TYR A 15 11.10 2.48 -3.48
C TYR A 15 11.52 1.13 -4.05
N ASP A 16 12.53 0.51 -3.46
CA ASP A 16 12.82 -0.91 -3.67
C ASP A 16 13.34 -1.56 -2.39
N ASN A 17 13.29 -2.88 -2.36
CA ASN A 17 13.80 -3.68 -1.25
C ASN A 17 15.08 -4.44 -1.59
N SER A 18 15.89 -3.97 -2.53
CA SER A 18 17.10 -4.66 -2.97
C SER A 18 18.10 -4.89 -1.84
N ALA A 19 18.24 -3.95 -0.90
CA ALA A 19 19.08 -4.13 0.29
C ALA A 19 18.54 -5.25 1.19
N GLN A 20 17.22 -5.29 1.44
CA GLN A 20 16.61 -6.40 2.17
C GLN A 20 16.82 -7.74 1.47
N MET A 21 16.69 -7.78 0.13
CA MET A 21 16.91 -9.00 -0.65
C MET A 21 18.33 -9.53 -0.59
N ALA A 22 19.32 -8.63 -0.49
CA ALA A 22 20.74 -9.00 -0.35
C ALA A 22 21.05 -9.63 1.02
N ASP A 23 20.27 -9.28 2.06
CA ASP A 23 20.52 -9.67 3.46
C ASP A 23 19.46 -10.68 3.96
N LEU A 24 18.78 -11.41 3.07
CA LEU A 24 17.76 -12.38 3.47
C LEU A 24 18.34 -13.49 4.36
N PRO A 25 17.67 -13.82 5.48
CA PRO A 25 18.06 -14.97 6.31
C PRO A 25 18.04 -16.27 5.50
N ALA A 26 18.97 -17.18 5.82
CA ALA A 26 18.99 -18.50 5.23
C ALA A 26 17.63 -19.22 5.40
N GLY A 27 17.15 -19.80 4.32
CA GLY A 27 15.84 -20.50 4.28
C GLY A 27 14.65 -19.59 3.97
N THR A 28 14.85 -18.28 3.75
CA THR A 28 13.80 -17.40 3.23
C THR A 28 13.68 -17.55 1.71
N ALA A 29 12.48 -17.84 1.21
CA ALA A 29 12.23 -17.90 -0.22
C ALA A 29 12.09 -16.50 -0.83
N THR A 30 12.48 -16.34 -2.09
CA THR A 30 12.39 -15.06 -2.83
C THR A 30 11.07 -14.88 -3.59
N LYS A 31 10.13 -15.78 -3.38
CA LYS A 31 8.75 -15.73 -3.89
C LYS A 31 7.85 -16.53 -2.97
N TYR A 32 6.55 -16.29 -3.09
CA TYR A 32 5.55 -17.06 -2.34
C TYR A 32 5.83 -18.57 -2.46
N THR A 33 6.00 -19.21 -1.30
CA THR A 33 6.19 -20.66 -1.17
C THR A 33 5.40 -21.11 0.04
N PRO A 34 4.45 -22.04 -0.10
CA PRO A 34 3.64 -22.53 1.01
C PRO A 34 4.51 -23.04 2.17
N ASN A 35 4.13 -22.66 3.40
CA ASN A 35 4.80 -23.06 4.64
C ASN A 35 6.30 -22.70 4.75
N THR A 36 6.75 -21.74 3.96
CA THR A 36 8.13 -21.24 3.98
C THR A 36 8.10 -19.71 4.13
N PRO A 37 8.94 -19.14 5.00
CA PRO A 37 9.12 -17.68 5.02
C PRO A 37 9.53 -17.17 3.65
N TRP A 38 8.90 -16.09 3.18
CA TRP A 38 9.18 -15.55 1.87
C TRP A 38 9.16 -14.02 1.86
N VAL A 39 10.02 -13.43 1.04
CA VAL A 39 10.06 -12.01 0.69
C VAL A 39 10.44 -11.93 -0.78
N ASP A 40 9.64 -11.30 -1.60
CA ASP A 40 9.95 -11.12 -3.03
C ASP A 40 10.62 -9.77 -3.31
N ALA A 41 11.30 -9.69 -4.44
CA ALA A 41 11.90 -8.44 -4.90
C ALA A 41 10.78 -7.54 -5.43
N MET A 42 10.68 -6.34 -4.87
CA MET A 42 9.63 -5.38 -5.17
C MET A 42 10.24 -4.01 -5.53
N TYR A 43 9.60 -3.35 -6.49
CA TYR A 43 9.88 -1.96 -6.83
C TYR A 43 8.56 -1.20 -6.90
N GLY A 44 8.50 -0.04 -6.27
CA GLY A 44 7.29 0.77 -6.19
C GLY A 44 7.50 2.20 -6.64
N VAL A 45 6.53 2.74 -7.37
CA VAL A 45 6.47 4.14 -7.75
C VAL A 45 5.24 4.76 -7.13
N PHE A 46 5.43 5.86 -6.40
CA PHE A 46 4.37 6.63 -5.75
C PHE A 46 4.44 8.05 -6.29
N SER A 47 3.36 8.52 -6.88
CA SER A 47 3.25 9.85 -7.47
C SER A 47 1.97 10.55 -7.03
N ARG A 48 1.99 11.88 -6.96
CA ARG A 48 0.76 12.64 -6.75
C ARG A 48 -0.19 12.38 -7.92
N ALA A 49 -1.47 12.29 -7.61
CA ALA A 49 -2.54 12.17 -8.58
C ALA A 49 -3.67 13.11 -8.20
N GLU A 50 -4.47 13.49 -9.19
CA GLU A 50 -5.73 14.21 -9.00
C GLU A 50 -6.83 13.26 -9.48
N VAL A 51 -7.59 12.70 -8.52
CA VAL A 51 -8.64 11.72 -8.81
C VAL A 51 -9.97 12.28 -8.32
N GLU A 52 -10.82 12.75 -9.22
CA GLU A 52 -12.10 13.38 -8.87
C GLU A 52 -13.01 12.45 -8.03
N ALA A 53 -12.91 11.14 -8.26
CA ALA A 53 -13.68 10.13 -7.54
C ALA A 53 -13.18 9.86 -6.11
N ALA A 54 -11.99 10.34 -5.73
CA ALA A 54 -11.43 10.17 -4.39
C ALA A 54 -11.77 11.40 -3.51
N ARG A 55 -11.55 11.27 -2.19
CA ARG A 55 -12.05 12.27 -1.22
C ARG A 55 -11.00 13.22 -0.67
N GLY A 56 -9.73 13.01 -0.94
CA GLY A 56 -8.62 13.71 -0.29
C GLY A 56 -7.54 14.18 -1.23
N GLN A 57 -6.33 14.24 -0.70
CA GLN A 57 -5.13 14.42 -1.51
C GLN A 57 -4.63 13.05 -1.95
N ASP A 58 -4.49 12.84 -3.24
CA ASP A 58 -4.36 11.51 -3.80
C ASP A 58 -2.93 11.19 -4.23
N ILE A 59 -2.60 9.91 -4.09
CA ILE A 59 -1.38 9.31 -4.62
C ILE A 59 -1.78 8.10 -5.46
N TYR A 60 -1.27 8.04 -6.69
CA TYR A 60 -1.21 6.82 -7.47
C TYR A 60 0.02 6.02 -7.07
N LEU A 61 -0.16 4.71 -6.87
CA LEU A 61 0.95 3.79 -6.64
C LEU A 61 0.92 2.63 -7.61
N GLN A 62 2.11 2.21 -8.06
CA GLN A 62 2.32 1.05 -8.91
C GLN A 62 3.49 0.23 -8.37
N TRP A 63 3.22 -1.03 -8.05
CA TRP A 63 4.22 -1.99 -7.60
C TRP A 63 4.58 -2.94 -8.74
N HIS A 64 5.86 -3.24 -8.87
CA HIS A 64 6.41 -4.23 -9.76
C HIS A 64 7.07 -5.34 -8.96
N ASN A 65 6.91 -6.58 -9.38
CA ASN A 65 7.72 -7.69 -8.92
C ASN A 65 9.02 -7.76 -9.75
N GLU A 66 10.09 -8.25 -9.14
CA GLU A 66 11.37 -8.48 -9.82
C GLU A 66 12.10 -7.22 -10.29
N GLY A 67 11.74 -6.04 -9.76
CA GLY A 67 12.40 -4.76 -10.07
C GLY A 67 11.61 -3.86 -11.04
N PRO A 68 12.20 -2.74 -11.48
CA PRO A 68 11.48 -1.68 -12.21
C PRO A 68 10.90 -2.11 -13.56
N ASP A 69 11.56 -3.05 -14.23
CA ASP A 69 11.13 -3.59 -15.53
C ASP A 69 10.28 -4.87 -15.40
N GLY A 70 10.02 -5.29 -14.18
CA GLY A 70 9.25 -6.49 -13.89
C GLY A 70 7.74 -6.31 -14.05
N PRO A 71 6.97 -7.39 -13.95
CA PRO A 71 5.53 -7.33 -14.11
C PRO A 71 4.87 -6.48 -13.01
N ILE A 72 3.88 -5.68 -13.41
CA ILE A 72 3.06 -4.92 -12.46
C ILE A 72 2.26 -5.91 -11.61
N SER A 73 2.43 -5.85 -10.31
CA SER A 73 1.75 -6.71 -9.35
C SER A 73 0.55 -6.06 -8.70
N ARG A 74 0.58 -4.72 -8.57
CA ARG A 74 -0.48 -3.97 -7.87
C ARG A 74 -0.50 -2.52 -8.30
N GLN A 75 -1.69 -1.96 -8.48
CA GLN A 75 -1.95 -0.54 -8.66
C GLN A 75 -3.08 -0.12 -7.72
N ARG A 76 -2.94 1.04 -7.09
CA ARG A 76 -3.95 1.60 -6.16
C ARG A 76 -3.95 3.11 -6.20
N ILE A 77 -5.02 3.69 -5.72
CA ILE A 77 -5.08 5.09 -5.28
C ILE A 77 -5.10 5.08 -3.75
N TRP A 78 -4.26 5.90 -3.15
CA TRP A 78 -4.30 6.25 -1.74
C TRP A 78 -4.76 7.69 -1.62
N SER A 79 -5.84 7.92 -0.88
CA SER A 79 -6.44 9.24 -0.67
C SER A 79 -6.30 9.65 0.78
N PHE A 80 -5.66 10.78 1.03
CA PHE A 80 -5.28 11.24 2.36
C PHE A 80 -6.15 12.41 2.79
N ILE A 81 -6.75 12.30 3.97
CA ILE A 81 -7.62 13.28 4.58
C ILE A 81 -7.03 13.63 5.95
N GLU A 82 -7.04 14.92 6.32
CA GLU A 82 -6.60 15.34 7.64
C GLU A 82 -7.40 14.59 8.72
N GLY A 83 -6.71 14.05 9.73
CA GLY A 83 -7.35 13.32 10.81
C GLY A 83 -8.03 14.25 11.82
N GLU A 84 -8.90 13.69 12.65
CA GLU A 84 -9.62 14.44 13.68
C GLU A 84 -8.73 14.94 14.82
N ALA A 85 -7.68 14.18 15.14
CA ALA A 85 -6.72 14.53 16.18
C ALA A 85 -5.44 15.15 15.58
N PRO A 86 -4.79 16.11 16.28
CA PRO A 86 -3.51 16.65 15.84
C PRO A 86 -2.47 15.54 15.61
N GLY A 87 -1.72 15.65 14.52
CA GLY A 87 -0.70 14.66 14.15
C GLY A 87 -1.26 13.40 13.51
N THR A 88 -2.57 13.34 13.22
CA THR A 88 -3.18 12.16 12.56
C THR A 88 -3.59 12.47 11.13
N VAL A 89 -3.50 11.45 10.26
CA VAL A 89 -3.98 11.49 8.88
C VAL A 89 -4.73 10.20 8.60
N ARG A 90 -5.94 10.29 8.04
CA ARG A 90 -6.72 9.15 7.56
C ARG A 90 -6.37 8.88 6.10
N MET A 91 -6.07 7.65 5.75
CA MET A 91 -5.83 7.22 4.38
C MET A 91 -6.90 6.20 3.97
N GLU A 92 -7.70 6.57 3.00
CA GLU A 92 -8.57 5.64 2.26
C GLU A 92 -7.75 5.03 1.11
N PHE A 93 -7.99 3.76 0.82
CA PHE A 93 -7.31 3.09 -0.28
C PHE A 93 -8.33 2.52 -1.25
N TYR A 94 -8.05 2.68 -2.54
CA TYR A 94 -8.89 2.22 -3.61
C TYR A 94 -8.11 1.21 -4.46
N SER A 95 -8.60 -0.02 -4.53
CA SER A 95 -8.14 -0.98 -5.52
C SER A 95 -8.85 -0.72 -6.83
N LEU A 96 -8.14 -0.86 -7.94
CA LEU A 96 -8.71 -0.67 -9.26
C LEU A 96 -9.40 -1.95 -9.73
N THR A 97 -10.49 -1.83 -10.47
CA THR A 97 -11.03 -2.92 -11.27
C THR A 97 -10.01 -3.36 -12.32
N GLU A 98 -10.14 -4.55 -12.88
CA GLU A 98 -9.18 -5.07 -13.86
C GLU A 98 -9.03 -4.14 -15.08
N ASP A 99 -10.13 -3.58 -15.57
CA ASP A 99 -10.10 -2.68 -16.72
C ASP A 99 -9.56 -1.30 -16.37
N ALA A 100 -9.85 -0.79 -15.18
CA ALA A 100 -9.25 0.44 -14.68
C ALA A 100 -7.74 0.30 -14.50
N ALA A 101 -7.29 -0.82 -13.94
CA ALA A 101 -5.86 -1.11 -13.79
C ALA A 101 -5.10 -1.12 -15.12
N LYS A 102 -5.69 -1.69 -16.17
CA LYS A 102 -5.11 -1.65 -17.54
C LYS A 102 -4.97 -0.22 -18.08
N ARG A 103 -5.98 0.64 -17.83
CA ARG A 103 -5.95 2.04 -18.25
C ARG A 103 -4.98 2.90 -17.46
N ALA A 104 -4.80 2.60 -16.17
CA ALA A 104 -3.97 3.34 -15.24
C ALA A 104 -2.48 2.96 -15.27
N VAL A 105 -2.06 2.00 -16.11
CA VAL A 105 -0.65 1.64 -16.26
C VAL A 105 0.20 2.88 -16.49
N ASP A 106 1.28 3.05 -15.71
CA ASP A 106 2.21 4.16 -15.78
C ASP A 106 1.57 5.56 -15.60
N ALA A 107 0.49 5.65 -14.80
CA ALA A 107 -0.13 6.94 -14.51
C ALA A 107 0.81 7.92 -13.78
N HIS A 108 1.92 7.46 -13.21
CA HIS A 108 2.97 8.31 -12.68
C HIS A 108 3.74 9.09 -13.77
N LEU A 109 3.74 8.59 -15.02
CA LEU A 109 4.30 9.26 -16.20
C LEU A 109 3.21 9.98 -17.01
N TYR A 110 1.98 9.49 -16.93
CA TYR A 110 0.80 9.96 -17.66
C TYR A 110 -0.33 10.28 -16.70
N PRO A 111 -0.29 11.43 -15.99
CA PRO A 111 -1.24 11.75 -14.89
C PRO A 111 -2.71 11.72 -15.31
N GLU A 112 -3.01 11.99 -16.58
CA GLU A 112 -4.37 11.93 -17.15
C GLU A 112 -5.00 10.52 -17.03
N ARG A 113 -4.20 9.48 -16.91
CA ARG A 113 -4.69 8.10 -16.71
C ARG A 113 -5.27 7.87 -15.31
N ALA A 114 -4.75 8.58 -14.31
CA ALA A 114 -5.30 8.56 -12.96
C ALA A 114 -6.48 9.52 -12.81
N SER A 115 -6.39 10.74 -13.36
CA SER A 115 -7.47 11.74 -13.25
C SER A 115 -8.75 11.35 -14.00
N GLY A 116 -8.65 10.46 -15.00
CA GLY A 116 -9.81 9.92 -15.69
C GLY A 116 -10.54 8.77 -14.97
N LEU A 117 -10.11 8.37 -13.77
CA LEU A 117 -10.77 7.32 -12.98
C LEU A 117 -12.06 7.84 -12.36
N THR A 118 -13.10 7.00 -12.39
CA THR A 118 -14.44 7.26 -11.86
C THR A 118 -14.75 6.31 -10.69
N GLN A 119 -15.87 6.50 -10.00
CA GLN A 119 -16.30 5.59 -8.92
C GLN A 119 -16.47 4.14 -9.38
N ASP A 120 -16.90 3.91 -10.62
CA ASP A 120 -17.08 2.57 -11.19
C ASP A 120 -15.74 1.84 -11.45
N ASP A 121 -14.63 2.57 -11.44
CA ASP A 121 -13.29 2.04 -11.61
C ASP A 121 -12.69 1.46 -10.33
N PHE A 122 -13.37 1.65 -9.19
CA PHE A 122 -12.87 1.21 -7.90
C PHE A 122 -13.61 -0.02 -7.38
N VAL A 123 -12.85 -0.89 -6.71
CA VAL A 123 -13.41 -1.92 -5.84
C VAL A 123 -13.88 -1.24 -4.56
N VAL A 124 -15.16 -1.40 -4.24
CA VAL A 124 -15.78 -0.79 -3.04
C VAL A 124 -15.33 -1.53 -1.78
N TYR A 125 -14.75 -0.80 -0.85
CA TYR A 125 -14.46 -1.27 0.50
C TYR A 125 -15.42 -0.62 1.50
N PRO A 126 -15.71 -1.27 2.65
CA PRO A 126 -16.46 -0.64 3.75
C PRO A 126 -15.79 0.65 4.25
N ASP A 127 -16.58 1.62 4.69
CA ASP A 127 -16.08 2.89 5.25
C ASP A 127 -15.19 2.69 6.50
N SER A 128 -15.27 1.53 7.15
CA SER A 128 -14.38 1.12 8.23
C SER A 128 -12.97 0.75 7.76
N CYS A 129 -12.77 0.54 6.46
CA CYS A 129 -11.47 0.15 5.89
C CYS A 129 -10.65 1.39 5.54
N PHE A 130 -9.85 1.85 6.47
CA PHE A 130 -8.89 2.94 6.29
C PHE A 130 -7.65 2.69 7.13
N VAL A 131 -6.54 3.29 6.75
CA VAL A 131 -5.32 3.34 7.56
C VAL A 131 -5.29 4.66 8.31
N LEU A 132 -5.13 4.61 9.62
CA LEU A 132 -4.88 5.77 10.45
C LEU A 132 -3.37 5.94 10.62
N TRP A 133 -2.85 7.06 10.14
CA TRP A 133 -1.47 7.46 10.31
C TRP A 133 -1.32 8.37 11.52
N GLN A 134 -0.26 8.16 12.29
CA GLN A 134 0.16 8.99 13.40
C GLN A 134 1.57 9.51 13.14
N ARG A 135 1.76 10.82 13.28
CA ARG A 135 3.10 11.41 13.28
C ARG A 135 3.84 11.04 14.55
N THR A 136 4.97 10.36 14.42
CA THR A 136 5.80 9.89 15.56
C THR A 136 7.15 10.58 15.63
N GLY A 137 7.44 11.46 14.68
CA GLY A 137 8.66 12.27 14.63
C GLY A 137 8.59 13.39 13.60
N PRO A 138 9.62 14.23 13.50
CA PRO A 138 9.66 15.31 12.50
C PRO A 138 9.43 14.81 11.07
N ASP A 139 10.10 13.72 10.72
CA ASP A 139 10.07 13.10 9.39
C ASP A 139 9.68 11.61 9.47
N ARG A 140 8.72 11.28 10.35
CA ARG A 140 8.28 9.91 10.56
C ARG A 140 6.79 9.83 10.85
N PHE A 141 6.13 8.92 10.15
CA PHE A 141 4.74 8.53 10.39
C PHE A 141 4.63 7.01 10.50
N GLU A 142 3.65 6.57 11.30
CA GLU A 142 3.27 5.17 11.45
C GLU A 142 1.78 5.03 11.14
N GLY A 143 1.44 4.14 10.23
CA GLY A 143 0.09 3.88 9.75
C GLY A 143 -0.37 2.48 10.14
N GLN A 144 -1.58 2.38 10.67
CA GLN A 144 -2.22 1.11 11.00
C GLN A 144 -3.62 1.03 10.42
N MET A 145 -3.96 -0.15 9.89
CA MET A 145 -5.32 -0.43 9.45
C MET A 145 -6.29 -0.33 10.64
N ASN A 146 -7.43 0.30 10.41
CA ASN A 146 -8.51 0.28 11.39
C ASN A 146 -8.93 -1.15 11.71
N LYS A 147 -8.97 -1.49 13.00
CA LYS A 147 -9.31 -2.83 13.49
C LYS A 147 -10.72 -3.31 13.11
N MET A 148 -11.60 -2.40 12.68
CA MET A 148 -12.94 -2.72 12.20
C MET A 148 -13.02 -2.98 10.69
N CYS A 149 -11.88 -3.02 9.98
CA CYS A 149 -11.85 -3.31 8.55
C CYS A 149 -12.06 -4.81 8.30
N GLU A 150 -13.29 -5.18 7.98
CA GLU A 150 -13.68 -6.53 7.61
C GLU A 150 -14.19 -6.56 6.18
N ILE A 151 -13.75 -7.53 5.41
CA ILE A 151 -14.16 -7.76 4.02
C ILE A 151 -14.43 -9.23 3.75
N ILE A 152 -15.10 -9.52 2.65
CA ILE A 152 -15.29 -10.90 2.17
C ILE A 152 -14.07 -11.32 1.34
N ALA A 153 -13.39 -12.38 1.74
CA ALA A 153 -12.30 -12.96 0.98
C ALA A 153 -12.82 -13.56 -0.33
N GLN A 154 -12.42 -13.03 -1.47
CA GLN A 154 -12.96 -13.41 -2.79
C GLN A 154 -12.83 -14.91 -3.10
N ARG A 155 -11.73 -15.55 -2.66
CA ARG A 155 -11.50 -16.98 -2.92
C ARG A 155 -12.35 -17.93 -2.08
N SER A 156 -12.59 -17.58 -0.81
CA SER A 156 -13.24 -18.48 0.15
C SER A 156 -14.67 -18.09 0.50
N GLY A 157 -15.09 -16.86 0.18
CA GLY A 157 -16.37 -16.28 0.61
C GLY A 157 -16.45 -16.04 2.13
N ARG A 158 -15.36 -16.25 2.87
CA ARG A 158 -15.31 -16.05 4.34
C ARG A 158 -15.02 -14.60 4.68
N VAL A 159 -15.55 -14.15 5.81
CA VAL A 159 -15.16 -12.85 6.38
C VAL A 159 -13.69 -12.90 6.80
N MET A 160 -12.95 -11.87 6.48
CA MET A 160 -11.58 -11.67 6.96
C MET A 160 -11.38 -10.24 7.44
N GLN A 161 -10.63 -10.09 8.51
CA GLN A 161 -10.13 -8.80 8.98
C GLN A 161 -8.87 -8.44 8.20
N LEU A 162 -8.87 -7.27 7.58
CA LEU A 162 -7.66 -6.70 6.98
C LEU A 162 -6.80 -6.05 8.07
N THR A 163 -5.51 -6.30 8.00
CA THR A 163 -4.50 -5.61 8.80
C THR A 163 -3.45 -5.00 7.89
N ALA A 164 -2.92 -3.85 8.26
CA ALA A 164 -1.76 -3.25 7.63
C ALA A 164 -0.98 -2.45 8.67
N ASP A 165 0.33 -2.62 8.66
CA ASP A 165 1.29 -1.85 9.43
C ASP A 165 2.29 -1.23 8.45
N ILE A 166 2.35 0.09 8.42
CA ILE A 166 3.19 0.84 7.50
C ILE A 166 3.96 1.89 8.29
N THR A 167 5.26 2.00 8.06
CA THR A 167 6.00 3.18 8.54
C THR A 167 6.64 3.90 7.37
N VAL A 168 6.73 5.21 7.43
CA VAL A 168 7.45 6.00 6.43
C VAL A 168 8.34 7.03 7.09
N SER A 169 9.52 7.20 6.52
CA SER A 169 10.50 8.21 6.88
C SER A 169 11.18 8.76 5.62
N ALA A 170 12.06 9.74 5.78
CA ALA A 170 12.78 10.33 4.65
C ALA A 170 13.59 9.32 3.84
N ALA A 171 14.09 8.25 4.46
CA ALA A 171 14.95 7.27 3.80
C ALA A 171 14.27 5.94 3.49
N ARG A 172 13.15 5.62 4.15
CA ARG A 172 12.65 4.24 4.19
C ARG A 172 11.14 4.15 4.39
N MET A 173 10.55 3.15 3.77
CA MET A 173 9.19 2.67 4.07
C MET A 173 9.26 1.23 4.56
N THR A 174 8.49 0.88 5.59
CA THR A 174 8.21 -0.52 5.91
C THR A 174 6.75 -0.82 5.64
N TYR A 175 6.45 -2.03 5.22
CA TYR A 175 5.09 -2.41 4.83
C TYR A 175 4.81 -3.88 5.14
N ARG A 176 3.69 -4.13 5.79
CA ARG A 176 3.11 -5.46 5.99
C ARG A 176 1.60 -5.38 5.89
N GLU A 177 1.00 -6.33 5.20
CA GLU A 177 -0.46 -6.45 5.05
C GLU A 177 -0.86 -7.90 5.23
N SER A 178 -1.98 -8.16 5.91
CA SER A 178 -2.55 -9.50 5.99
C SER A 178 -4.07 -9.49 6.03
N GLY A 179 -4.67 -10.60 5.63
CA GLY A 179 -6.08 -10.90 5.84
C GLY A 179 -6.21 -12.06 6.83
N VAL A 180 -6.81 -11.81 7.98
CA VAL A 180 -6.97 -12.79 9.06
C VAL A 180 -8.42 -13.27 9.09
N LEU A 181 -8.62 -14.60 9.02
CA LEU A 181 -9.93 -15.23 9.09
C LEU A 181 -10.40 -15.36 10.55
N GLU A 182 -11.69 -15.63 10.75
CA GLU A 182 -12.30 -15.81 12.09
C GLU A 182 -11.61 -16.88 12.94
N ASP A 183 -11.03 -17.91 12.33
CA ASP A 183 -10.27 -18.96 13.02
C ASP A 183 -8.80 -18.58 13.27
N SER A 184 -8.46 -17.31 13.11
CA SER A 184 -7.11 -16.76 13.25
C SER A 184 -6.08 -17.28 12.22
N SER A 185 -6.50 -18.02 11.21
CA SER A 185 -5.64 -18.38 10.09
C SER A 185 -5.53 -17.23 9.09
N PHE A 186 -4.45 -17.20 8.32
CA PHE A 186 -4.27 -16.19 7.28
C PHE A 186 -4.95 -16.61 5.98
N ALA A 187 -5.80 -15.74 5.43
CA ALA A 187 -6.24 -15.82 4.05
C ALA A 187 -5.11 -15.42 3.09
N PHE A 188 -4.32 -14.43 3.52
CA PHE A 188 -3.05 -14.03 2.91
C PHE A 188 -2.19 -13.28 3.93
N GLU A 189 -0.88 -13.25 3.68
CA GLU A 189 0.11 -12.47 4.41
C GLU A 189 1.17 -11.98 3.42
N VAL A 190 1.48 -10.70 3.44
CA VAL A 190 2.42 -10.07 2.49
C VAL A 190 3.38 -9.13 3.24
N PRO A 191 4.66 -9.43 3.26
CA PRO A 191 5.30 -10.70 2.89
C PRO A 191 5.04 -11.80 3.91
N GLY A 192 5.30 -13.04 3.53
CA GLY A 192 4.97 -14.22 4.33
C GLY A 192 5.87 -14.50 5.53
N ALA A 193 6.86 -13.67 5.83
CA ALA A 193 7.78 -13.91 6.95
C ALA A 193 8.04 -12.66 7.78
N ASN A 194 8.37 -11.58 7.13
CA ASN A 194 8.84 -10.34 7.73
C ASN A 194 8.15 -9.14 7.08
N THR A 195 8.31 -7.98 7.69
CA THR A 195 7.90 -6.73 7.07
C THR A 195 8.80 -6.42 5.86
N TYR A 196 8.23 -5.97 4.74
CA TYR A 196 9.01 -5.36 3.69
C TYR A 196 9.77 -4.14 4.22
N VAL A 197 11.00 -4.01 3.78
CA VAL A 197 11.84 -2.84 4.08
C VAL A 197 12.28 -2.25 2.76
N PHE A 198 11.66 -1.15 2.40
CA PHE A 198 11.92 -0.44 1.15
C PHE A 198 12.80 0.77 1.42
N ASP A 199 13.92 0.88 0.71
CA ASP A 199 14.73 2.08 0.70
C ASP A 199 14.19 3.06 -0.35
N ALA A 200 14.13 4.34 0.03
CA ALA A 200 13.73 5.40 -0.88
C ALA A 200 14.82 5.65 -1.93
N ARG A 201 14.43 5.73 -3.20
CA ARG A 201 15.29 6.14 -4.31
C ARG A 201 15.18 7.65 -4.52
N LEU A 202 16.30 8.30 -4.71
CA LEU A 202 16.43 9.74 -5.02
C LEU A 202 16.34 9.97 -6.51
#